data_930c403734fdedd1493602fbdaa1b5d3
#
_entry.id   930c403734fdedd1493602fbdaa1b5d3
#
_cell.length_a   1.000
_cell.length_b   1.000
_cell.length_c   1.000
_cell.angle_alpha   90.00
_cell.angle_beta   90.00
_cell.angle_gamma   90.00
#
_symmetry.space_group_name_H-M   'P 1'
#
loop_
_entity.id
_entity.type
_entity.pdbx_description
1 polymer ?
#
loop_
_entity_poly.entity_id
_entity_poly.type
_entity_poly.pdbx_seq_one_letter_code
_entity_poly.pdbx_strand_id
1 'polypeptide(L)'
;MRLLSILLLAGFVACANAAPSLTDVAYGPEPEQRFDLHAPPGAQAAPLILMVHGGGWIRGDKEMGRVVDNKVSRWLPRGIAFVSINYRMQPKAPPLEQARDVARALAYVEKNSARLGVDRSNIVLMGHSAGAHLIALLAARPELLDEAGAKTPLGFVLLDSGALDVPAIMNARHFRLYDRAFGSIPADWVAASPFHQLRQATAPILAVCSTRRENACPQARAFAGKAVGLGSVA
;
A
#
# COMPACT_ATOMS: atom_id res chain seq x y z
N MET A 1 17.18 52.98 -33.95
CA MET A 1 16.67 51.62 -33.81
C MET A 1 17.35 50.97 -32.60
N ARG A 2 16.62 50.86 -31.51
CA ARG A 2 17.14 50.18 -30.30
C ARG A 2 16.55 48.76 -30.25
N LEU A 3 17.40 47.74 -30.40
CA LEU A 3 17.03 46.33 -30.24
C LEU A 3 16.83 46.04 -28.77
N LEU A 4 15.61 45.65 -28.38
CA LEU A 4 15.25 45.19 -27.06
C LEU A 4 15.50 43.67 -27.02
N SER A 5 16.55 43.26 -26.32
CA SER A 5 16.85 41.83 -26.09
C SER A 5 15.97 41.34 -24.93
N ILE A 6 14.98 40.53 -25.24
CA ILE A 6 14.16 39.84 -24.22
C ILE A 6 14.94 38.58 -23.77
N LEU A 7 15.46 38.61 -22.54
CA LEU A 7 16.02 37.42 -21.89
C LEU A 7 14.84 36.58 -21.39
N LEU A 8 14.58 35.43 -22.02
CA LEU A 8 13.72 34.42 -21.48
C LEU A 8 14.51 33.67 -20.36
N LEU A 9 14.19 33.97 -19.11
CA LEU A 9 14.59 33.11 -17.98
C LEU A 9 13.73 31.84 -18.00
N ALA A 10 14.27 30.74 -18.51
CA ALA A 10 13.70 29.42 -18.32
C ALA A 10 13.96 28.99 -16.88
N GLY A 11 12.94 29.15 -16.02
CA GLY A 11 12.98 28.65 -14.65
C GLY A 11 13.01 27.12 -14.67
N PHE A 12 14.16 26.52 -14.40
CA PHE A 12 14.27 25.12 -14.06
C PHE A 12 13.55 24.90 -12.72
N VAL A 13 12.33 24.37 -12.74
CA VAL A 13 11.71 23.82 -11.54
C VAL A 13 12.43 22.51 -11.24
N ALA A 14 13.45 22.57 -10.39
CA ALA A 14 14.02 21.38 -9.80
C ALA A 14 12.91 20.72 -8.97
N CYS A 15 12.42 19.55 -9.39
CA CYS A 15 11.62 18.69 -8.54
C CYS A 15 12.51 18.19 -7.38
N ALA A 16 12.69 19.02 -6.37
CA ALA A 16 13.27 18.59 -5.12
C ALA A 16 12.27 17.59 -4.49
N ASN A 17 12.70 16.35 -4.24
CA ASN A 17 11.94 15.40 -3.44
C ASN A 17 11.67 16.08 -2.09
N ALA A 18 10.40 16.33 -1.78
CA ALA A 18 10.04 16.97 -0.52
C ALA A 18 10.37 16.00 0.61
N ALA A 19 11.22 16.44 1.53
CA ALA A 19 11.51 15.69 2.74
C ALA A 19 10.21 15.42 3.52
N PRO A 20 10.10 14.30 4.25
CA PRO A 20 8.92 14.02 5.06
C PRO A 20 8.71 15.08 6.14
N SER A 21 7.45 15.39 6.41
CA SER A 21 7.05 16.32 7.47
C SER A 21 7.27 15.73 8.87
N LEU A 22 7.14 14.40 8.98
CA LEU A 22 7.45 13.60 10.16
C LEU A 22 8.15 12.33 9.73
N THR A 23 9.20 11.94 10.45
CA THR A 23 9.97 10.70 10.21
C THR A 23 9.86 9.75 11.39
N ASP A 24 9.96 8.46 11.12
CA ASP A 24 10.06 7.39 12.11
C ASP A 24 8.97 7.42 13.21
N VAL A 25 7.75 7.83 12.85
CA VAL A 25 6.63 7.84 13.79
C VAL A 25 6.23 6.41 14.14
N ALA A 26 6.33 6.06 15.41
CA ALA A 26 5.93 4.74 15.90
C ALA A 26 4.41 4.58 15.88
N TYR A 27 3.91 3.51 15.26
CA TYR A 27 2.50 3.12 15.31
C TYR A 27 2.24 1.84 16.13
N GLY A 28 3.30 1.21 16.60
CA GLY A 28 3.27 0.02 17.45
C GLY A 28 4.58 -0.16 18.22
N PRO A 29 4.66 -1.23 19.06
CA PRO A 29 5.80 -1.44 19.94
C PRO A 29 7.05 -1.97 19.22
N GLU A 30 6.90 -2.59 18.05
CA GLU A 30 8.02 -3.19 17.34
C GLU A 30 8.89 -2.14 16.63
N PRO A 31 10.21 -2.36 16.55
CA PRO A 31 11.12 -1.42 15.87
C PRO A 31 10.73 -1.12 14.42
N GLU A 32 10.20 -2.11 13.71
CA GLU A 32 9.78 -1.99 12.32
C GLU A 32 8.40 -1.31 12.16
N GLN A 33 7.64 -1.13 13.23
CA GLN A 33 6.32 -0.48 13.18
C GLN A 33 6.46 1.05 13.19
N ARG A 34 6.98 1.59 12.08
CA ARG A 34 7.27 3.02 11.88
C ARG A 34 6.70 3.49 10.55
N PHE A 35 6.40 4.78 10.46
CA PHE A 35 6.04 5.42 9.20
C PHE A 35 6.67 6.81 9.07
N ASP A 36 6.76 7.27 7.82
CA ASP A 36 7.05 8.64 7.45
C ASP A 36 5.80 9.30 6.86
N LEU A 37 5.58 10.56 7.22
CA LEU A 37 4.49 11.37 6.71
C LEU A 37 5.04 12.50 5.84
N HIS A 38 4.53 12.62 4.62
CA HIS A 38 4.67 13.78 3.76
C HIS A 38 3.31 14.49 3.73
N ALA A 39 3.21 15.65 4.35
CA ALA A 39 1.98 16.44 4.39
C ALA A 39 2.12 17.73 3.57
N PRO A 40 1.06 18.18 2.88
CA PRO A 40 1.06 19.52 2.28
C PRO A 40 1.29 20.60 3.34
N PRO A 41 2.00 21.69 3.02
CA PRO A 41 2.21 22.78 3.97
C PRO A 41 0.88 23.32 4.51
N GLY A 42 0.76 23.41 5.83
CA GLY A 42 -0.45 23.93 6.51
C GLY A 42 -1.66 22.99 6.45
N ALA A 43 -1.52 21.73 6.07
CA ALA A 43 -2.61 20.78 6.01
C ALA A 43 -3.27 20.57 7.39
N GLN A 44 -4.62 20.66 7.44
CA GLN A 44 -5.41 20.41 8.65
C GLN A 44 -6.35 19.20 8.50
N ALA A 45 -6.72 18.83 7.26
CA ALA A 45 -7.57 17.69 6.92
C ALA A 45 -7.29 17.24 5.48
N ALA A 46 -6.02 16.95 5.15
CA ALA A 46 -5.67 16.48 3.81
C ALA A 46 -6.16 15.05 3.58
N PRO A 47 -6.72 14.73 2.40
CA PRO A 47 -6.87 13.34 1.96
C PRO A 47 -5.53 12.63 2.03
N LEU A 48 -5.54 11.31 2.25
CA LEU A 48 -4.32 10.56 2.51
C LEU A 48 -4.20 9.32 1.62
N ILE A 49 -2.99 9.10 1.11
CA ILE A 49 -2.57 7.79 0.59
C ILE A 49 -1.64 7.15 1.63
N LEU A 50 -2.04 5.98 2.14
CA LEU A 50 -1.17 5.15 2.98
C LEU A 50 -0.53 4.07 2.09
N MET A 51 0.79 4.16 1.94
CA MET A 51 1.59 3.30 1.06
C MET A 51 2.27 2.17 1.81
N VAL A 52 2.11 0.96 1.28
CA VAL A 52 2.73 -0.28 1.77
C VAL A 52 3.74 -0.75 0.73
N HIS A 53 5.03 -0.76 1.08
CA HIS A 53 6.09 -1.17 0.17
C HIS A 53 6.06 -2.67 -0.14
N GLY A 54 6.69 -3.05 -1.25
CA GLY A 54 6.96 -4.44 -1.60
C GLY A 54 8.29 -4.92 -1.04
N GLY A 55 8.71 -6.08 -1.53
CA GLY A 55 10.01 -6.68 -1.17
C GLY A 55 9.90 -8.15 -0.79
N GLY A 56 8.84 -8.81 -1.26
CA GLY A 56 8.66 -10.25 -1.11
C GLY A 56 8.45 -10.69 0.34
N TRP A 57 7.84 -9.86 1.16
CA TRP A 57 7.57 -10.10 2.60
C TRP A 57 8.80 -10.24 3.48
N ILE A 58 10.03 -10.12 2.93
CA ILE A 58 11.31 -10.37 3.62
C ILE A 58 12.24 -9.16 3.65
N ARG A 59 11.99 -8.14 2.85
CA ARG A 59 12.80 -6.92 2.73
C ARG A 59 11.96 -5.76 2.23
N GLY A 60 12.49 -4.57 2.34
CA GLY A 60 11.87 -3.33 1.90
C GLY A 60 12.03 -2.26 2.96
N ASP A 61 11.69 -1.05 2.60
CA ASP A 61 11.74 0.08 3.51
C ASP A 61 10.79 1.19 3.07
N LYS A 62 10.22 1.91 4.04
CA LYS A 62 9.36 3.09 3.87
C LYS A 62 10.05 4.24 3.12
N GLU A 63 11.39 4.30 3.19
CA GLU A 63 12.22 5.32 2.53
C GLU A 63 12.60 4.97 1.09
N MET A 64 12.17 3.82 0.59
CA MET A 64 12.54 3.34 -0.75
C MET A 64 12.10 4.33 -1.84
N GLY A 65 13.02 5.17 -2.36
CA GLY A 65 12.73 6.28 -3.29
C GLY A 65 11.91 5.86 -4.50
N ARG A 66 12.20 4.72 -5.13
CA ARG A 66 11.38 4.17 -6.24
C ARG A 66 9.92 3.89 -5.87
N VAL A 67 9.60 3.78 -4.58
CA VAL A 67 8.23 3.58 -4.07
C VAL A 67 7.62 4.91 -3.66
N VAL A 68 8.41 5.84 -3.11
CA VAL A 68 7.96 7.07 -2.45
C VAL A 68 8.03 8.28 -3.39
N ASP A 69 9.19 8.54 -4.00
CA ASP A 69 9.52 9.84 -4.63
C ASP A 69 8.52 10.28 -5.70
N ASN A 70 8.23 9.42 -6.68
CA ASN A 70 7.28 9.74 -7.74
C ASN A 70 5.84 9.96 -7.24
N LYS A 71 5.49 9.35 -6.11
CA LYS A 71 4.15 9.50 -5.53
C LYS A 71 4.05 10.79 -4.72
N VAL A 72 5.05 11.08 -3.90
CA VAL A 72 5.13 12.34 -3.16
C VAL A 72 5.14 13.52 -4.13
N SER A 73 6.02 13.51 -5.15
CA SER A 73 6.09 14.60 -6.14
C SER A 73 4.79 14.78 -6.94
N ARG A 74 4.01 13.70 -7.13
CA ARG A 74 2.71 13.78 -7.83
C ARG A 74 1.58 14.26 -6.93
N TRP A 75 1.47 13.73 -5.71
CA TRP A 75 0.27 13.86 -4.89
C TRP A 75 0.33 15.04 -3.92
N LEU A 76 1.51 15.34 -3.37
CA LEU A 76 1.68 16.44 -2.42
C LEU A 76 1.26 17.81 -2.99
N PRO A 77 1.66 18.18 -4.23
CA PRO A 77 1.22 19.44 -4.85
C PRO A 77 -0.30 19.50 -5.13
N ARG A 78 -0.99 18.39 -5.03
CA ARG A 78 -2.45 18.28 -5.18
C ARG A 78 -3.20 18.33 -3.85
N GLY A 79 -2.50 18.65 -2.78
CA GLY A 79 -3.08 18.71 -1.44
C GLY A 79 -3.32 17.36 -0.79
N ILE A 80 -2.76 16.26 -1.33
CA ILE A 80 -2.93 14.91 -0.79
C ILE A 80 -1.69 14.53 0.01
N ALA A 81 -1.88 14.19 1.27
CA ALA A 81 -0.84 13.68 2.15
C ALA A 81 -0.44 12.25 1.75
N PHE A 82 0.78 11.87 2.09
CA PHE A 82 1.32 10.56 1.77
C PHE A 82 2.04 10.00 3.00
N VAL A 83 1.61 8.82 3.46
CA VAL A 83 2.25 8.05 4.51
C VAL A 83 2.91 6.83 3.89
N SER A 84 4.19 6.60 4.16
CA SER A 84 4.90 5.37 3.81
C SER A 84 5.24 4.60 5.09
N ILE A 85 4.84 3.33 5.16
CA ILE A 85 5.02 2.52 6.36
C ILE A 85 6.07 1.44 6.20
N ASN A 86 6.79 1.13 7.28
CA ASN A 86 7.45 -0.13 7.51
C ASN A 86 6.51 -1.07 8.29
N TYR A 87 6.75 -2.35 8.22
CA TYR A 87 6.02 -3.39 8.93
C TYR A 87 6.97 -4.56 9.22
N ARG A 88 6.69 -5.39 10.23
CA ARG A 88 7.49 -6.57 10.51
C ARG A 88 7.50 -7.51 9.30
N MET A 89 8.64 -8.09 9.00
CA MET A 89 8.83 -8.97 7.84
C MET A 89 9.30 -10.36 8.29
N GLN A 90 9.32 -11.31 7.35
CA GLN A 90 9.92 -12.62 7.61
C GLN A 90 11.38 -12.50 8.06
N PRO A 91 11.87 -13.37 8.97
CA PRO A 91 11.14 -14.48 9.60
C PRO A 91 10.30 -14.10 10.83
N LYS A 92 10.30 -12.81 11.26
CA LYS A 92 9.60 -12.37 12.48
C LYS A 92 8.07 -12.44 12.36
N ALA A 93 7.54 -12.13 11.17
CA ALA A 93 6.11 -12.09 10.94
C ALA A 93 5.73 -12.71 9.58
N PRO A 94 4.84 -13.70 9.54
CA PRO A 94 4.28 -14.22 8.28
C PRO A 94 3.33 -13.18 7.64
N PRO A 95 2.97 -13.33 6.34
CA PRO A 95 2.18 -12.35 5.60
C PRO A 95 0.88 -11.90 6.30
N LEU A 96 0.20 -12.80 7.00
CA LEU A 96 -1.02 -12.44 7.73
C LEU A 96 -0.73 -11.48 8.90
N GLU A 97 0.37 -11.69 9.64
CA GLU A 97 0.78 -10.76 10.70
C GLU A 97 1.28 -9.43 10.13
N GLN A 98 1.91 -9.45 8.95
CA GLN A 98 2.29 -8.24 8.24
C GLN A 98 1.04 -7.42 7.83
N ALA A 99 -0.04 -8.08 7.39
CA ALA A 99 -1.31 -7.42 7.11
C ALA A 99 -1.92 -6.79 8.38
N ARG A 100 -1.82 -7.46 9.54
CA ARG A 100 -2.22 -6.88 10.83
C ARG A 100 -1.41 -5.64 11.19
N ASP A 101 -0.11 -5.61 10.88
CA ASP A 101 0.71 -4.40 11.09
C ASP A 101 0.22 -3.25 10.20
N VAL A 102 -0.14 -3.52 8.95
CA VAL A 102 -0.74 -2.51 8.05
C VAL A 102 -2.05 -1.97 8.62
N ALA A 103 -2.93 -2.85 9.13
CA ALA A 103 -4.18 -2.44 9.78
C ALA A 103 -3.93 -1.56 11.02
N ARG A 104 -2.93 -1.90 11.85
CA ARG A 104 -2.52 -1.09 13.02
C ARG A 104 -2.00 0.28 12.60
N ALA A 105 -1.21 0.35 11.50
CA ALA A 105 -0.75 1.64 10.99
C ALA A 105 -1.91 2.52 10.54
N LEU A 106 -2.90 1.95 9.85
CA LEU A 106 -4.11 2.66 9.47
C LEU A 106 -4.88 3.17 10.70
N ALA A 107 -5.14 2.30 11.68
CA ALA A 107 -5.82 2.66 12.92
C ALA A 107 -5.09 3.79 13.68
N TYR A 108 -3.76 3.73 13.73
CA TYR A 108 -2.95 4.79 14.35
C TYR A 108 -3.12 6.12 13.63
N VAL A 109 -3.07 6.12 12.30
CA VAL A 109 -3.24 7.33 11.48
C VAL A 109 -4.63 7.91 11.67
N GLU A 110 -5.67 7.11 11.65
CA GLU A 110 -7.06 7.53 11.88
C GLU A 110 -7.25 8.15 13.27
N LYS A 111 -6.74 7.48 14.31
CA LYS A 111 -6.81 7.95 15.70
C LYS A 111 -6.09 9.28 15.92
N ASN A 112 -4.99 9.51 15.19
CA ASN A 112 -4.14 10.70 15.33
C ASN A 112 -4.35 11.70 14.19
N SER A 113 -5.39 11.57 13.39
CA SER A 113 -5.62 12.30 12.14
C SER A 113 -5.53 13.82 12.31
N ALA A 114 -6.13 14.39 13.37
CA ALA A 114 -6.06 15.83 13.66
C ALA A 114 -4.61 16.29 13.89
N ARG A 115 -3.82 15.55 14.66
CA ARG A 115 -2.40 15.85 14.91
C ARG A 115 -1.53 15.71 13.66
N LEU A 116 -1.89 14.78 12.77
CA LEU A 116 -1.19 14.50 11.52
C LEU A 116 -1.64 15.43 10.38
N GLY A 117 -2.67 16.25 10.58
CA GLY A 117 -3.22 17.15 9.55
C GLY A 117 -3.94 16.42 8.41
N VAL A 118 -4.44 15.20 8.64
CA VAL A 118 -5.08 14.36 7.62
C VAL A 118 -6.57 14.13 7.91
N ASP A 119 -7.34 13.86 6.86
CA ASP A 119 -8.74 13.49 6.97
C ASP A 119 -8.88 11.97 7.11
N ARG A 120 -9.27 11.50 8.31
CA ARG A 120 -9.47 10.08 8.60
C ARG A 120 -10.56 9.40 7.77
N SER A 121 -11.47 10.16 7.17
CA SER A 121 -12.54 9.65 6.32
C SER A 121 -12.13 9.55 4.85
N ASN A 122 -10.95 10.08 4.50
CA ASN A 122 -10.46 10.22 3.13
C ASN A 122 -9.10 9.52 2.96
N ILE A 123 -9.03 8.23 3.30
CA ILE A 123 -7.81 7.43 3.24
C ILE A 123 -7.95 6.33 2.17
N VAL A 124 -6.97 6.26 1.28
CA VAL A 124 -6.79 5.17 0.30
C VAL A 124 -5.57 4.36 0.69
N LEU A 125 -5.70 3.03 0.76
CA LEU A 125 -4.57 2.13 0.89
C LEU A 125 -3.96 1.86 -0.49
N MET A 126 -2.67 2.06 -0.63
CA MET A 126 -1.91 1.73 -1.83
C MET A 126 -0.78 0.77 -1.48
N GLY A 127 -0.63 -0.30 -2.22
CA GLY A 127 0.44 -1.27 -1.98
C GLY A 127 1.12 -1.70 -3.27
N HIS A 128 2.42 -2.01 -3.20
CA HIS A 128 3.18 -2.52 -4.32
C HIS A 128 3.67 -3.95 -4.05
N SER A 129 3.51 -4.86 -5.04
CA SER A 129 4.00 -6.25 -4.97
C SER A 129 3.53 -6.95 -3.67
N ALA A 130 4.42 -7.35 -2.75
CA ALA A 130 4.05 -7.91 -1.45
C ALA A 130 3.11 -6.98 -0.65
N GLY A 131 3.34 -5.66 -0.67
CA GLY A 131 2.43 -4.69 -0.04
C GLY A 131 1.04 -4.67 -0.66
N ALA A 132 0.92 -4.87 -1.98
CA ALA A 132 -0.39 -5.02 -2.64
C ALA A 132 -1.12 -6.29 -2.19
N HIS A 133 -0.39 -7.39 -1.98
CA HIS A 133 -0.95 -8.59 -1.38
C HIS A 133 -1.48 -8.32 0.03
N LEU A 134 -0.72 -7.62 0.89
CA LEU A 134 -1.12 -7.33 2.26
C LEU A 134 -2.41 -6.51 2.33
N ILE A 135 -2.51 -5.45 1.51
CA ILE A 135 -3.74 -4.63 1.49
C ILE A 135 -4.91 -5.36 0.82
N ALA A 136 -4.66 -6.27 -0.12
CA ALA A 136 -5.68 -7.14 -0.69
C ALA A 136 -6.23 -8.14 0.35
N LEU A 137 -5.39 -8.60 1.30
CA LEU A 137 -5.86 -9.36 2.46
C LEU A 137 -6.79 -8.52 3.34
N LEU A 138 -6.48 -7.25 3.59
CA LEU A 138 -7.36 -6.36 4.36
C LEU A 138 -8.70 -6.11 3.63
N ALA A 139 -8.68 -5.99 2.31
CA ALA A 139 -9.90 -5.87 1.51
C ALA A 139 -10.75 -7.14 1.59
N ALA A 140 -10.13 -8.32 1.61
CA ALA A 140 -10.81 -9.61 1.62
C ALA A 140 -11.22 -10.08 3.02
N ARG A 141 -10.59 -9.52 4.06
CA ARG A 141 -10.76 -9.89 5.48
C ARG A 141 -10.96 -8.62 6.34
N PRO A 142 -12.13 -7.98 6.26
CA PRO A 142 -12.40 -6.74 6.99
C PRO A 142 -12.26 -6.90 8.51
N GLU A 143 -12.43 -8.11 9.04
CA GLU A 143 -12.19 -8.41 10.46
C GLU A 143 -10.78 -8.04 10.94
N LEU A 144 -9.77 -8.04 10.06
CA LEU A 144 -8.41 -7.61 10.41
C LEU A 144 -8.34 -6.09 10.67
N LEU A 145 -9.19 -5.31 10.00
CA LEU A 145 -9.32 -3.87 10.26
C LEU A 145 -10.03 -3.65 11.60
N ASP A 146 -11.13 -4.39 11.84
CA ASP A 146 -11.90 -4.30 13.08
C ASP A 146 -11.05 -4.68 14.31
N GLU A 147 -10.26 -5.77 14.23
CA GLU A 147 -9.30 -6.19 15.26
C GLU A 147 -8.29 -5.08 15.61
N ALA A 148 -7.88 -4.29 14.64
CA ALA A 148 -6.97 -3.16 14.84
C ALA A 148 -7.67 -1.88 15.31
N GLY A 149 -8.99 -1.81 15.25
CA GLY A 149 -9.80 -0.61 15.48
C GLY A 149 -9.73 0.40 14.32
N ALA A 150 -9.40 -0.07 13.12
CA ALA A 150 -9.39 0.74 11.90
C ALA A 150 -10.74 0.66 11.19
N LYS A 151 -11.06 1.71 10.44
CA LYS A 151 -12.22 1.72 9.53
C LYS A 151 -11.84 1.20 8.15
N THR A 152 -12.83 0.75 7.41
CA THR A 152 -12.65 0.45 5.99
C THR A 152 -12.21 1.71 5.23
N PRO A 153 -11.07 1.68 4.50
CA PRO A 153 -10.61 2.82 3.72
C PRO A 153 -11.55 3.10 2.53
N LEU A 154 -11.39 4.26 1.88
CA LEU A 154 -12.17 4.63 0.68
C LEU A 154 -11.93 3.67 -0.50
N GLY A 155 -10.78 3.01 -0.54
CA GLY A 155 -10.46 2.07 -1.59
C GLY A 155 -9.05 1.50 -1.45
N PHE A 156 -8.76 0.51 -2.29
CA PHE A 156 -7.50 -0.22 -2.33
C PHE A 156 -6.87 -0.12 -3.71
N VAL A 157 -5.61 0.31 -3.77
CA VAL A 157 -4.83 0.39 -5.01
C VAL A 157 -3.73 -0.67 -4.97
N LEU A 158 -3.94 -1.76 -5.72
CA LEU A 158 -3.06 -2.92 -5.78
C LEU A 158 -2.10 -2.76 -6.96
N LEU A 159 -0.84 -2.47 -6.68
CA LEU A 159 0.18 -2.27 -7.71
C LEU A 159 1.03 -3.54 -7.88
N ASP A 160 0.79 -4.26 -8.96
CA ASP A 160 1.61 -5.36 -9.48
C ASP A 160 1.87 -6.50 -8.48
N SER A 161 0.84 -6.99 -7.78
CA SER A 161 0.95 -8.23 -7.00
C SER A 161 0.74 -9.47 -7.89
N GLY A 162 1.63 -10.45 -7.74
CA GLY A 162 1.46 -11.78 -8.31
C GLY A 162 0.98 -12.83 -7.30
N ALA A 163 0.53 -12.40 -6.11
CA ALA A 163 0.18 -13.31 -5.01
C ALA A 163 -1.25 -13.08 -4.48
N LEU A 164 -2.20 -12.87 -5.38
CA LEU A 164 -3.61 -12.72 -4.98
C LEU A 164 -4.31 -14.09 -4.81
N ASP A 165 -3.85 -15.11 -5.52
CA ASP A 165 -4.24 -16.51 -5.33
C ASP A 165 -3.02 -17.33 -4.92
N VAL A 166 -2.81 -17.48 -3.61
CA VAL A 166 -1.64 -18.16 -3.05
C VAL A 166 -1.64 -19.65 -3.35
N PRO A 167 -2.74 -20.42 -3.17
CA PRO A 167 -2.79 -21.83 -3.56
C PRO A 167 -2.44 -22.09 -5.02
N ALA A 168 -2.91 -21.24 -5.94
CA ALA A 168 -2.57 -21.39 -7.36
C ALA A 168 -1.06 -21.24 -7.61
N ILE A 169 -0.37 -20.35 -6.88
CA ILE A 169 1.08 -20.19 -6.97
C ILE A 169 1.78 -21.40 -6.37
N MET A 170 1.41 -21.81 -5.16
CA MET A 170 2.12 -22.84 -4.41
C MET A 170 1.97 -24.22 -5.03
N ASN A 171 0.90 -24.49 -5.77
CA ASN A 171 0.69 -25.72 -6.51
C ASN A 171 1.33 -25.73 -7.91
N ALA A 172 1.87 -24.61 -8.38
CA ALA A 172 2.59 -24.48 -9.65
C ALA A 172 4.10 -24.35 -9.45
N ARG A 173 4.86 -24.34 -10.55
CA ARG A 173 6.27 -23.97 -10.48
C ARG A 173 6.40 -22.51 -10.07
N HIS A 174 7.11 -22.25 -8.97
CA HIS A 174 7.22 -20.90 -8.40
C HIS A 174 8.64 -20.62 -7.89
N PHE A 175 8.91 -19.34 -7.56
CA PHE A 175 10.17 -18.92 -6.96
C PHE A 175 10.21 -19.27 -5.46
N ARG A 176 11.38 -19.67 -4.96
CA ARG A 176 11.63 -19.94 -3.51
C ARG A 176 11.21 -18.81 -2.55
N LEU A 177 11.00 -17.63 -3.10
CA LEU A 177 10.43 -16.50 -2.36
C LEU A 177 9.06 -16.84 -1.76
N TYR A 178 8.23 -17.55 -2.50
CA TYR A 178 6.88 -17.92 -2.06
C TYR A 178 6.92 -19.02 -0.99
N ASP A 179 7.85 -19.97 -1.08
CA ASP A 179 8.08 -20.97 -0.02
C ASP A 179 8.41 -20.30 1.31
N ARG A 180 9.28 -19.27 1.27
CA ARG A 180 9.64 -18.50 2.45
C ARG A 180 8.49 -17.69 3.03
N ALA A 181 7.63 -17.15 2.15
CA ALA A 181 6.51 -16.32 2.58
C ALA A 181 5.35 -17.14 3.14
N PHE A 182 5.00 -18.24 2.48
CA PHE A 182 3.75 -18.97 2.73
C PHE A 182 3.95 -20.36 3.34
N GLY A 183 5.20 -20.84 3.45
CA GLY A 183 5.51 -22.15 4.03
C GLY A 183 4.97 -23.33 3.19
N SER A 184 4.80 -24.49 3.83
CA SER A 184 4.40 -25.74 3.18
C SER A 184 3.01 -26.26 3.59
N ILE A 185 2.26 -25.50 4.39
CA ILE A 185 0.95 -25.93 4.90
C ILE A 185 -0.17 -25.37 4.04
N PRO A 186 -0.95 -26.21 3.28
CA PRO A 186 -2.00 -25.74 2.38
C PRO A 186 -3.08 -24.87 3.05
N ALA A 187 -3.40 -25.14 4.32
CA ALA A 187 -4.37 -24.33 5.07
C ALA A 187 -3.88 -22.88 5.26
N ASP A 188 -2.56 -22.69 5.48
CA ASP A 188 -1.95 -21.35 5.61
C ASP A 188 -1.96 -20.62 4.28
N TRP A 189 -1.79 -21.34 3.15
CA TRP A 189 -1.90 -20.74 1.82
C TRP A 189 -3.29 -20.15 1.59
N VAL A 190 -4.33 -20.91 1.95
CA VAL A 190 -5.73 -20.45 1.84
C VAL A 190 -5.96 -19.26 2.76
N ALA A 191 -5.48 -19.33 4.01
CA ALA A 191 -5.64 -18.24 4.99
C ALA A 191 -4.94 -16.94 4.56
N ALA A 192 -3.80 -17.05 3.86
CA ALA A 192 -3.04 -15.92 3.33
C ALA A 192 -3.42 -15.52 1.89
N SER A 193 -4.47 -16.11 1.29
CA SER A 193 -4.85 -15.86 -0.09
C SER A 193 -6.00 -14.85 -0.18
N PRO A 194 -5.78 -13.63 -0.65
CA PRO A 194 -6.85 -12.64 -0.84
C PRO A 194 -8.00 -13.21 -1.66
N PHE A 195 -7.71 -13.92 -2.75
CA PHE A 195 -8.73 -14.52 -3.61
C PHE A 195 -9.64 -15.49 -2.86
N HIS A 196 -9.09 -16.34 -2.01
CA HIS A 196 -9.87 -17.33 -1.24
C HIS A 196 -10.61 -16.70 -0.07
N GLN A 197 -10.07 -15.64 0.50
CA GLN A 197 -10.66 -14.95 1.64
C GLN A 197 -11.75 -13.94 1.24
N LEU A 198 -11.76 -13.44 -0.01
CA LEU A 198 -12.79 -12.50 -0.47
C LEU A 198 -14.13 -13.21 -0.60
N ARG A 199 -15.07 -12.94 0.32
CA ARG A 199 -16.37 -13.60 0.43
C ARG A 199 -17.57 -12.64 0.35
N GLN A 200 -17.32 -11.35 0.37
CA GLN A 200 -18.35 -10.29 0.33
C GLN A 200 -17.84 -9.08 -0.44
N ALA A 201 -18.75 -8.15 -0.73
CA ALA A 201 -18.36 -6.88 -1.32
C ALA A 201 -17.39 -6.11 -0.39
N THR A 202 -16.46 -5.40 -0.99
CA THR A 202 -15.46 -4.57 -0.31
C THR A 202 -15.48 -3.16 -0.89
N ALA A 203 -14.76 -2.22 -0.26
CA ALA A 203 -14.50 -0.90 -0.83
C ALA A 203 -13.85 -1.01 -2.23
N PRO A 204 -13.95 0.02 -3.08
CA PRO A 204 -13.44 -0.01 -4.45
C PRO A 204 -11.99 -0.48 -4.55
N ILE A 205 -11.69 -1.29 -5.59
CA ILE A 205 -10.36 -1.83 -5.86
C ILE A 205 -9.88 -1.32 -7.22
N LEU A 206 -8.66 -0.79 -7.26
CA LEU A 206 -7.92 -0.56 -8.50
C LEU A 206 -6.77 -1.55 -8.55
N ALA A 207 -6.85 -2.57 -9.41
CA ALA A 207 -5.80 -3.55 -9.62
C ALA A 207 -4.98 -3.21 -10.87
N VAL A 208 -3.71 -2.86 -10.67
CA VAL A 208 -2.75 -2.56 -11.75
C VAL A 208 -1.73 -3.68 -11.82
N CYS A 209 -1.49 -4.22 -13.00
CA CYS A 209 -0.52 -5.30 -13.20
C CYS A 209 0.49 -4.97 -14.30
N SER A 210 1.70 -5.50 -14.17
CA SER A 210 2.73 -5.45 -15.19
C SER A 210 2.60 -6.62 -16.15
N THR A 211 2.52 -6.35 -17.44
CA THR A 211 2.55 -7.39 -18.49
C THR A 211 3.91 -8.07 -18.63
N ARG A 212 4.94 -7.55 -17.95
CA ARG A 212 6.27 -8.18 -17.90
C ARG A 212 6.34 -9.38 -16.93
N ARG A 213 5.28 -9.58 -16.12
CA ARG A 213 5.19 -10.67 -15.13
C ARG A 213 4.06 -11.61 -15.55
N GLU A 214 4.41 -12.83 -15.85
CA GLU A 214 3.50 -13.84 -16.42
C GLU A 214 2.21 -14.01 -15.60
N ASN A 215 2.30 -14.08 -14.28
CA ASN A 215 1.16 -14.39 -13.41
C ASN A 215 0.46 -13.17 -12.79
N ALA A 216 1.02 -11.94 -12.91
CA ALA A 216 0.46 -10.78 -12.23
C ALA A 216 -0.91 -10.36 -12.79
N CYS A 217 -1.03 -10.26 -14.11
CA CYS A 217 -2.28 -9.83 -14.72
C CYS A 217 -3.40 -10.87 -14.66
N PRO A 218 -3.16 -12.18 -14.88
CA PRO A 218 -4.19 -13.19 -14.65
C PRO A 218 -4.76 -13.18 -13.23
N GLN A 219 -3.91 -13.10 -12.21
CA GLN A 219 -4.36 -13.05 -10.81
C GLN A 219 -5.09 -11.74 -10.47
N ALA A 220 -4.61 -10.60 -10.97
CA ALA A 220 -5.27 -9.31 -10.78
C ALA A 220 -6.69 -9.32 -11.38
N ARG A 221 -6.85 -9.83 -12.61
CA ARG A 221 -8.16 -9.95 -13.26
C ARG A 221 -9.10 -10.92 -12.53
N ALA A 222 -8.58 -12.06 -12.08
CA ALA A 222 -9.38 -13.04 -11.34
C ALA A 222 -9.88 -12.46 -10.02
N PHE A 223 -9.02 -11.77 -9.28
CA PHE A 223 -9.38 -11.11 -8.03
C PHE A 223 -10.39 -9.98 -8.23
N ALA A 224 -10.14 -9.08 -9.19
CA ALA A 224 -11.07 -8.00 -9.54
C ALA A 224 -12.42 -8.55 -10.03
N GLY A 225 -12.42 -9.55 -10.92
CA GLY A 225 -13.63 -10.20 -11.38
C GLY A 225 -14.46 -10.84 -10.26
N LYS A 226 -13.79 -11.46 -9.29
CA LYS A 226 -14.46 -11.99 -8.09
C LYS A 226 -15.06 -10.86 -7.25
N ALA A 227 -14.33 -9.76 -7.05
CA ALA A 227 -14.82 -8.60 -6.31
C ALA A 227 -16.08 -8.00 -6.97
N VAL A 228 -16.06 -7.82 -8.30
CA VAL A 228 -17.23 -7.36 -9.08
C VAL A 228 -18.39 -8.31 -8.94
N GLY A 229 -18.17 -9.63 -9.04
CA GLY A 229 -19.22 -10.65 -8.85
C GLY A 229 -19.84 -10.64 -7.46
N LEU A 230 -19.15 -10.08 -6.46
CA LEU A 230 -19.65 -9.90 -5.10
C LEU A 230 -20.26 -8.49 -4.85
N GLY A 231 -20.30 -7.62 -5.88
CA GLY A 231 -20.90 -6.29 -5.80
C GLY A 231 -19.92 -5.15 -5.51
N SER A 232 -18.61 -5.39 -5.53
CA SER A 232 -17.60 -4.32 -5.43
C SER A 232 -17.41 -3.59 -6.76
N VAL A 233 -16.88 -2.38 -6.70
CA VAL A 233 -16.29 -1.68 -7.86
C VAL A 233 -14.82 -2.10 -7.98
N ALA A 234 -14.43 -2.65 -9.14
CA ALA A 234 -13.05 -3.08 -9.37
C ALA A 234 -12.63 -2.95 -10.85
#